data_0609b2b1aaf847ab709961b7a1a83cb2
#
_entry.id   0609b2b1aaf847ab709961b7a1a83cb2
#
_cell.length_a   1.000
_cell.length_b   1.000
_cell.length_c   1.000
_cell.angle_alpha   90.00
_cell.angle_beta   90.00
_cell.angle_gamma   90.00
#
_symmetry.space_group_name_H-M   'P 1'
#
loop_
_entity.id
_entity.type
_entity.pdbx_description
1 polymer ?
#
loop_
_entity_poly.entity_id
_entity_poly.type
_entity_poly.pdbx_seq_one_letter_code
_entity_poly.pdbx_strand_id
1 'polypeptide(L)'
;MEKIVYEQLKETLYYEKLPNGLDVYVLPKQGFNKTFATFTTKYGSVDNTFVPLGKEEMIRVPDGIAHFLEHKLFEKEDHDAFQLFSKQGASANAFTSFTRTAYLFSCTSNVERNLNTLLNFVQEPYFSEKTVEKEKGIIGQEIQMYQDNPDWRLYFGLIDSLFVKHPIKIDIAGTIESISKITKDLLYECYETFYHPSNMLLFVVGAIDPEKTMDLVRENQAKKDYKNQPEIVRSFEKEPNEVNEKKKIISMPVQTPKCLV
;
A
#
# COMPACT_ATOMS: atom_id res chain seq x y z
N MET A 1 -21.57 1.33 -15.10
CA MET A 1 -21.22 2.34 -14.07
C MET A 1 -22.44 2.68 -13.25
N GLU A 2 -22.38 2.49 -11.95
CA GLU A 2 -23.42 2.78 -10.95
C GLU A 2 -23.24 4.20 -10.42
N LYS A 3 -24.36 4.89 -10.09
CA LYS A 3 -24.36 6.22 -9.46
C LYS A 3 -24.89 6.09 -8.03
N ILE A 4 -24.08 6.43 -7.06
CA ILE A 4 -24.42 6.42 -5.64
C ILE A 4 -24.55 7.87 -5.18
N VAL A 5 -25.77 8.31 -4.87
CA VAL A 5 -26.08 9.70 -4.49
C VAL A 5 -26.07 9.84 -2.98
N TYR A 6 -25.28 10.76 -2.46
CA TYR A 6 -25.25 11.18 -1.06
C TYR A 6 -25.95 12.55 -0.93
N GLU A 7 -27.26 12.55 -0.76
CA GLU A 7 -28.08 13.79 -0.78
C GLU A 7 -27.63 14.83 0.27
N GLN A 8 -27.32 14.38 1.48
CA GLN A 8 -26.88 15.26 2.58
C GLN A 8 -25.56 15.97 2.26
N LEU A 9 -24.67 15.31 1.54
CA LEU A 9 -23.36 15.83 1.14
C LEU A 9 -23.42 16.56 -0.21
N LYS A 10 -24.53 16.44 -0.95
CA LYS A 10 -24.68 16.89 -2.34
C LYS A 10 -23.59 16.31 -3.25
N GLU A 11 -23.25 15.05 -3.03
CA GLU A 11 -22.19 14.34 -3.74
C GLU A 11 -22.75 13.15 -4.53
N THR A 12 -22.16 12.88 -5.66
CA THR A 12 -22.47 11.68 -6.46
C THR A 12 -21.17 10.91 -6.69
N LEU A 13 -21.10 9.71 -6.14
CA LEU A 13 -20.01 8.78 -6.36
C LEU A 13 -20.35 7.85 -7.53
N TYR A 14 -19.43 7.69 -8.44
CA TYR A 14 -19.55 6.76 -9.57
C TYR A 14 -18.72 5.53 -9.28
N TYR A 15 -19.32 4.36 -9.42
CA TYR A 15 -18.70 3.08 -9.12
C TYR A 15 -18.82 2.13 -10.29
N GLU A 16 -17.77 1.36 -10.51
CA GLU A 16 -17.79 0.23 -11.44
C GLU A 16 -16.80 -0.84 -11.02
N LYS A 17 -17.23 -2.10 -11.06
CA LYS A 17 -16.34 -3.25 -10.99
C LYS A 17 -15.99 -3.68 -12.40
N LEU A 18 -14.72 -3.62 -12.75
CA LEU A 18 -14.24 -4.01 -14.08
C LEU A 18 -14.19 -5.54 -14.26
N PRO A 19 -14.14 -6.04 -15.51
CA PRO A 19 -14.10 -7.48 -15.78
C PRO A 19 -12.93 -8.22 -15.14
N ASN A 20 -11.78 -7.54 -14.93
CA ASN A 20 -10.61 -8.09 -14.23
C ASN A 20 -10.73 -8.04 -12.70
N GLY A 21 -11.87 -7.61 -12.18
CA GLY A 21 -12.18 -7.55 -10.75
C GLY A 21 -11.81 -6.24 -10.05
N LEU A 22 -11.19 -5.26 -10.75
CA LEU A 22 -10.83 -3.97 -10.15
C LEU A 22 -12.08 -3.17 -9.79
N ASP A 23 -12.15 -2.74 -8.53
CA ASP A 23 -13.15 -1.79 -8.05
C ASP A 23 -12.67 -0.36 -8.33
N VAL A 24 -13.47 0.41 -9.12
CA VAL A 24 -13.16 1.79 -9.52
C VAL A 24 -14.20 2.75 -8.98
N TYR A 25 -13.75 3.74 -8.22
CA TYR A 25 -14.56 4.80 -7.68
C TYR A 25 -14.11 6.16 -8.23
N VAL A 26 -15.06 6.95 -8.71
CA VAL A 26 -14.81 8.31 -9.24
C VAL A 26 -15.74 9.29 -8.55
N LEU A 27 -15.17 10.29 -7.87
CA LEU A 27 -15.90 11.35 -7.18
C LEU A 27 -15.58 12.71 -7.81
N PRO A 28 -16.41 13.20 -8.74
CA PRO A 28 -16.22 14.53 -9.32
C PRO A 28 -16.49 15.62 -8.29
N LYS A 29 -15.59 16.60 -8.22
CA LYS A 29 -15.70 17.78 -7.33
C LYS A 29 -15.72 19.05 -8.16
N GLN A 30 -16.91 19.61 -8.34
CA GLN A 30 -17.06 20.89 -9.05
C GLN A 30 -16.44 22.04 -8.25
N GLY A 31 -15.75 22.95 -8.93
CA GLY A 31 -15.10 24.11 -8.32
C GLY A 31 -13.75 23.82 -7.65
N PHE A 32 -13.28 22.57 -7.68
CA PHE A 32 -11.92 22.22 -7.27
C PHE A 32 -10.98 22.23 -8.46
N ASN A 33 -9.73 22.65 -8.24
CA ASN A 33 -8.69 22.63 -9.28
C ASN A 33 -7.76 21.43 -9.16
N LYS A 34 -7.76 20.76 -7.99
CA LYS A 34 -6.86 19.65 -7.69
C LYS A 34 -7.58 18.33 -7.89
N THR A 35 -6.89 17.40 -8.53
CA THR A 35 -7.30 16.00 -8.61
C THR A 35 -6.34 15.15 -7.78
N PHE A 36 -6.92 14.19 -7.07
CA PHE A 36 -6.20 13.23 -6.24
C PHE A 36 -6.65 11.82 -6.65
N ALA A 37 -5.72 10.90 -6.80
CA ALA A 37 -6.04 9.51 -7.07
C ALA A 37 -5.21 8.58 -6.20
N THR A 38 -5.84 7.49 -5.75
CA THR A 38 -5.18 6.40 -5.02
C THR A 38 -5.43 5.08 -5.72
N PHE A 39 -4.39 4.26 -5.85
CA PHE A 39 -4.47 2.88 -6.30
C PHE A 39 -3.99 1.99 -5.15
N THR A 40 -4.91 1.27 -4.53
CA THR A 40 -4.71 0.62 -3.23
C THR A 40 -4.87 -0.89 -3.37
N THR A 41 -3.94 -1.65 -2.81
CA THR A 41 -4.08 -3.10 -2.64
C THR A 41 -4.47 -3.44 -1.19
N LYS A 42 -5.28 -4.48 -1.00
CA LYS A 42 -5.57 -5.10 0.31
C LYS A 42 -4.39 -5.99 0.72
N TYR A 43 -3.24 -5.38 0.92
CA TYR A 43 -2.00 -5.99 1.37
C TYR A 43 -1.26 -5.04 2.28
N GLY A 44 -1.00 -5.43 3.51
CA GLY A 44 -0.30 -4.62 4.49
C GLY A 44 0.65 -5.43 5.36
N SER A 45 1.21 -4.81 6.39
CA SER A 45 2.25 -5.43 7.22
C SER A 45 1.79 -6.66 8.00
N VAL A 46 0.48 -6.82 8.25
CA VAL A 46 -0.07 -8.01 8.94
C VAL A 46 -0.21 -9.23 8.03
N ASP A 47 -0.18 -9.06 6.72
CA ASP A 47 -0.34 -10.13 5.73
C ASP A 47 0.99 -10.88 5.49
N ASN A 48 1.60 -11.38 6.57
CA ASN A 48 2.90 -12.04 6.53
C ASN A 48 2.80 -13.58 6.46
N THR A 49 1.59 -14.15 6.53
CA THR A 49 1.35 -15.60 6.48
C THR A 49 0.14 -15.86 5.57
N PHE A 50 0.39 -16.45 4.42
CA PHE A 50 -0.61 -16.64 3.37
C PHE A 50 -0.23 -17.80 2.42
N VAL A 51 -1.19 -18.20 1.59
CA VAL A 51 -0.95 -19.14 0.49
C VAL A 51 -0.63 -18.35 -0.77
N PRO A 52 0.58 -18.45 -1.33
CA PRO A 52 0.95 -17.73 -2.56
C PRO A 52 0.13 -18.19 -3.77
N LEU A 53 -0.02 -17.30 -4.74
CA LEU A 53 -0.73 -17.63 -5.98
C LEU A 53 -0.12 -18.87 -6.66
N GLY A 54 -0.99 -19.85 -6.99
CA GLY A 54 -0.58 -21.08 -7.65
C GLY A 54 0.12 -22.11 -6.77
N LYS A 55 0.19 -21.87 -5.45
CA LYS A 55 0.69 -22.85 -4.47
C LYS A 55 -0.46 -23.37 -3.58
N GLU A 56 -0.20 -24.48 -2.91
CA GLU A 56 -1.14 -25.10 -1.96
C GLU A 56 -0.69 -24.91 -0.51
N GLU A 57 0.60 -24.71 -0.29
CA GLU A 57 1.20 -24.58 1.02
C GLU A 57 1.27 -23.11 1.44
N MET A 58 0.97 -22.89 2.72
CA MET A 58 1.09 -21.59 3.36
C MET A 58 2.56 -21.28 3.64
N ILE A 59 2.96 -20.05 3.35
CA ILE A 59 4.29 -19.56 3.69
C ILE A 59 4.19 -18.41 4.70
N ARG A 60 5.28 -18.20 5.44
CA ARG A 60 5.52 -16.99 6.20
C ARG A 60 6.67 -16.21 5.56
N VAL A 61 6.40 -14.94 5.21
CA VAL A 61 7.38 -14.01 4.65
C VAL A 61 8.01 -13.13 5.75
N PRO A 62 9.19 -12.55 5.52
CA PRO A 62 9.84 -11.64 6.46
C PRO A 62 8.98 -10.42 6.78
N ASP A 63 8.96 -10.01 8.05
CA ASP A 63 8.25 -8.80 8.47
C ASP A 63 8.88 -7.56 7.81
N GLY A 64 8.03 -6.59 7.41
CA GLY A 64 8.44 -5.43 6.66
C GLY A 64 8.38 -5.58 5.14
N ILE A 65 8.11 -6.78 4.59
CA ILE A 65 8.13 -7.02 3.14
C ILE A 65 7.06 -6.21 2.37
N ALA A 66 5.89 -5.94 2.96
CA ALA A 66 4.86 -5.11 2.33
C ALA A 66 5.34 -3.67 2.12
N HIS A 67 5.99 -3.09 3.11
CA HIS A 67 6.61 -1.76 3.05
C HIS A 67 7.82 -1.75 2.10
N PHE A 68 8.63 -2.78 2.14
CA PHE A 68 9.75 -2.95 1.21
C PHE A 68 9.27 -3.00 -0.25
N LEU A 69 8.18 -3.71 -0.52
CA LEU A 69 7.59 -3.81 -1.85
C LEU A 69 7.02 -2.46 -2.31
N GLU A 70 6.44 -1.67 -1.40
CA GLU A 70 5.99 -0.30 -1.67
C GLU A 70 7.11 0.55 -2.24
N HIS A 71 8.26 0.59 -1.58
CA HIS A 71 9.44 1.31 -2.04
C HIS A 71 9.89 0.83 -3.42
N LYS A 72 9.96 -0.49 -3.60
CA LYS A 72 10.48 -1.10 -4.82
C LYS A 72 9.61 -0.88 -6.06
N LEU A 73 8.31 -0.65 -5.91
CA LEU A 73 7.45 -0.43 -7.08
C LEU A 73 7.72 0.86 -7.83
N PHE A 74 8.26 1.89 -7.17
CA PHE A 74 8.63 3.13 -7.86
C PHE A 74 9.83 2.97 -8.79
N GLU A 75 10.73 2.02 -8.51
CA GLU A 75 11.88 1.75 -9.35
C GLU A 75 11.49 0.87 -10.55
N LYS A 76 11.93 1.27 -11.72
CA LYS A 76 11.82 0.53 -12.99
C LYS A 76 13.22 0.25 -13.54
N GLU A 77 13.30 -0.52 -14.61
CA GLU A 77 14.59 -0.90 -15.20
C GLU A 77 15.41 0.31 -15.62
N ASP A 78 14.78 1.31 -16.22
CA ASP A 78 15.41 2.48 -16.85
C ASP A 78 15.01 3.83 -16.23
N HIS A 79 14.06 3.86 -15.30
CA HIS A 79 13.59 5.10 -14.69
C HIS A 79 12.97 4.90 -13.30
N ASP A 80 12.66 6.00 -12.64
CA ASP A 80 11.89 6.08 -11.40
C ASP A 80 10.52 6.72 -11.67
N ALA A 81 9.45 6.11 -11.20
CA ALA A 81 8.08 6.59 -11.40
C ALA A 81 7.85 8.01 -10.83
N PHE A 82 8.53 8.39 -9.75
CA PHE A 82 8.47 9.76 -9.21
C PHE A 82 8.88 10.81 -10.24
N GLN A 83 9.89 10.49 -11.08
CA GLN A 83 10.34 11.43 -12.13
C GLN A 83 9.27 11.61 -13.21
N LEU A 84 8.49 10.57 -13.53
CA LEU A 84 7.39 10.68 -14.49
C LEU A 84 6.31 11.62 -13.98
N PHE A 85 5.89 11.47 -12.72
CA PHE A 85 4.91 12.37 -12.10
C PHE A 85 5.40 13.80 -12.04
N SER A 86 6.64 14.03 -11.61
CA SER A 86 7.25 15.37 -11.56
C SER A 86 7.27 16.05 -12.93
N LYS A 87 7.65 15.34 -13.99
CA LYS A 87 7.63 15.85 -15.39
C LYS A 87 6.22 16.17 -15.88
N GLN A 88 5.19 15.56 -15.28
CA GLN A 88 3.79 15.78 -15.63
C GLN A 88 3.11 16.81 -14.72
N GLY A 89 3.85 17.44 -13.81
CA GLY A 89 3.33 18.45 -12.87
C GLY A 89 2.50 17.86 -11.72
N ALA A 90 2.75 16.61 -11.35
CA ALA A 90 2.11 15.94 -10.23
C ALA A 90 3.08 15.69 -9.08
N SER A 91 2.53 15.62 -7.86
CA SER A 91 3.21 15.11 -6.67
C SER A 91 2.70 13.69 -6.42
N ALA A 92 3.60 12.72 -6.35
CA ALA A 92 3.29 11.33 -6.03
C ALA A 92 3.75 10.97 -4.61
N ASN A 93 3.11 9.98 -4.02
CA ASN A 93 3.50 9.39 -2.75
C ASN A 93 2.97 7.95 -2.66
N ALA A 94 3.37 7.23 -1.61
CA ALA A 94 2.77 5.96 -1.23
C ALA A 94 2.78 5.82 0.29
N PHE A 95 2.05 4.85 0.80
CA PHE A 95 2.14 4.44 2.20
C PHE A 95 1.72 2.98 2.37
N THR A 96 2.35 2.31 3.30
CA THR A 96 1.95 1.00 3.81
C THR A 96 1.36 1.15 5.21
N SER A 97 0.24 0.48 5.44
CA SER A 97 -0.38 0.35 6.77
C SER A 97 -0.47 -1.12 7.17
N PHE A 98 -1.18 -1.40 8.26
CA PHE A 98 -1.36 -2.78 8.72
C PHE A 98 -2.08 -3.68 7.71
N THR A 99 -3.06 -3.15 6.96
CA THR A 99 -3.97 -3.95 6.11
C THR A 99 -4.00 -3.51 4.64
N ARG A 100 -3.26 -2.48 4.27
CA ARG A 100 -3.27 -1.95 2.90
C ARG A 100 -1.98 -1.23 2.56
N THR A 101 -1.66 -1.24 1.27
CA THR A 101 -0.63 -0.37 0.67
C THR A 101 -1.29 0.46 -0.43
N ALA A 102 -1.03 1.75 -0.45
CA ALA A 102 -1.64 2.69 -1.39
C ALA A 102 -0.58 3.53 -2.10
N TYR A 103 -0.73 3.66 -3.40
CA TYR A 103 0.05 4.54 -4.28
C TYR A 103 -0.86 5.67 -4.73
N LEU A 104 -0.37 6.89 -4.74
CA LEU A 104 -1.20 8.06 -4.96
C LEU A 104 -0.48 9.17 -5.70
N PHE A 105 -1.26 10.01 -6.36
CA PHE A 105 -0.77 11.28 -6.85
C PHE A 105 -1.79 12.39 -6.60
N SER A 106 -1.31 13.64 -6.65
CA SER A 106 -2.14 14.83 -6.76
C SER A 106 -1.59 15.76 -7.84
N CYS A 107 -2.50 16.33 -8.63
CA CYS A 107 -2.13 17.28 -9.71
C CYS A 107 -3.24 18.30 -9.94
N THR A 108 -2.89 19.37 -10.66
CA THR A 108 -3.85 20.38 -11.15
C THR A 108 -3.99 20.40 -12.68
N SER A 109 -3.21 19.56 -13.37
CA SER A 109 -3.20 19.42 -14.83
C SER A 109 -2.75 18.01 -15.21
N ASN A 110 -2.88 17.65 -16.50
CA ASN A 110 -2.45 16.36 -17.04
C ASN A 110 -3.03 15.14 -16.29
N VAL A 111 -4.28 15.22 -15.81
CA VAL A 111 -4.92 14.20 -14.97
C VAL A 111 -4.90 12.83 -15.67
N GLU A 112 -5.32 12.75 -16.94
CA GLU A 112 -5.37 11.50 -17.70
C GLU A 112 -3.98 10.84 -17.81
N ARG A 113 -2.96 11.64 -18.07
CA ARG A 113 -1.58 11.16 -18.18
C ARG A 113 -1.05 10.65 -16.84
N ASN A 114 -1.30 11.38 -15.76
CA ASN A 114 -0.91 10.98 -14.41
C ASN A 114 -1.66 9.73 -13.95
N LEU A 115 -2.95 9.60 -14.30
CA LEU A 115 -3.74 8.42 -13.97
C LEU A 115 -3.23 7.17 -14.70
N ASN A 116 -2.92 7.28 -15.99
CA ASN A 116 -2.28 6.18 -16.73
C ASN A 116 -0.91 5.82 -16.13
N THR A 117 -0.11 6.80 -15.74
CA THR A 117 1.17 6.56 -15.06
C THR A 117 0.96 5.79 -13.76
N LEU A 118 -0.03 6.19 -12.91
CA LEU A 118 -0.35 5.49 -11.67
C LEU A 118 -0.71 4.01 -11.93
N LEU A 119 -1.63 3.76 -12.85
CA LEU A 119 -2.09 2.41 -13.18
C LEU A 119 -0.95 1.54 -13.74
N ASN A 120 -0.06 2.12 -14.57
CA ASN A 120 1.00 1.36 -15.21
C ASN A 120 2.11 1.03 -14.21
N PHE A 121 2.66 2.03 -13.49
CA PHE A 121 3.81 1.73 -12.65
C PHE A 121 3.49 0.76 -11.50
N VAL A 122 2.27 0.78 -10.97
CA VAL A 122 1.85 -0.15 -9.93
C VAL A 122 1.64 -1.57 -10.49
N GLN A 123 1.23 -1.69 -11.75
CA GLN A 123 0.95 -2.97 -12.40
C GLN A 123 2.10 -3.52 -13.26
N GLU A 124 3.25 -2.86 -13.26
CA GLU A 124 4.46 -3.25 -14.00
C GLU A 124 5.65 -3.37 -13.03
N PRO A 125 5.73 -4.47 -12.23
CA PRO A 125 6.80 -4.63 -11.24
C PRO A 125 8.15 -4.87 -11.92
N TYR A 126 9.21 -4.31 -11.33
CA TYR A 126 10.59 -4.59 -11.69
C TYR A 126 11.45 -4.72 -10.42
N PHE A 127 11.96 -5.91 -10.15
CA PHE A 127 12.83 -6.16 -9.02
C PHE A 127 14.11 -6.86 -9.49
N SER A 128 15.28 -6.31 -9.11
CA SER A 128 16.57 -6.93 -9.35
C SER A 128 17.29 -7.18 -8.03
N GLU A 129 18.15 -8.19 -7.97
CA GLU A 129 18.93 -8.51 -6.77
C GLU A 129 19.75 -7.31 -6.31
N LYS A 130 20.41 -6.63 -7.24
CA LYS A 130 21.25 -5.46 -6.95
C LYS A 130 20.47 -4.35 -6.27
N THR A 131 19.26 -4.06 -6.76
CA THR A 131 18.47 -2.94 -6.24
C THR A 131 17.73 -3.32 -4.97
N VAL A 132 17.40 -4.60 -4.77
CA VAL A 132 16.89 -5.12 -3.49
C VAL A 132 17.95 -4.96 -2.40
N GLU A 133 19.21 -5.35 -2.67
CA GLU A 133 20.28 -5.17 -1.68
C GLU A 133 20.53 -3.68 -1.32
N LYS A 134 20.46 -2.79 -2.30
CA LYS A 134 20.55 -1.34 -2.06
C LYS A 134 19.43 -0.84 -1.15
N GLU A 135 18.20 -1.30 -1.40
CA GLU A 135 17.01 -0.86 -0.67
C GLU A 135 17.03 -1.29 0.80
N LYS A 136 17.62 -2.45 1.13
CA LYS A 136 17.84 -2.88 2.52
C LYS A 136 18.58 -1.83 3.33
N GLY A 137 19.57 -1.17 2.73
CA GLY A 137 20.32 -0.09 3.38
C GLY A 137 19.46 1.16 3.62
N ILE A 138 18.63 1.54 2.65
CA ILE A 138 17.74 2.72 2.73
C ILE A 138 16.69 2.51 3.81
N ILE A 139 15.95 1.39 3.75
CA ILE A 139 14.92 1.06 4.74
C ILE A 139 15.54 0.82 6.13
N GLY A 140 16.77 0.27 6.19
CA GLY A 140 17.51 0.14 7.45
C GLY A 140 17.75 1.48 8.15
N GLN A 141 18.05 2.54 7.41
CA GLN A 141 18.16 3.89 7.95
C GLN A 141 16.80 4.46 8.38
N GLU A 142 15.75 4.19 7.64
CA GLU A 142 14.39 4.59 8.00
C GLU A 142 13.92 3.91 9.29
N ILE A 143 14.18 2.61 9.46
CA ILE A 143 13.90 1.88 10.70
C ILE A 143 14.62 2.54 11.89
N GLN A 144 15.88 2.93 11.73
CA GLN A 144 16.62 3.64 12.78
C GLN A 144 15.98 4.98 13.12
N MET A 145 15.57 5.75 12.11
CA MET A 145 14.86 7.02 12.30
C MET A 145 13.55 6.83 13.12
N TYR A 146 12.78 5.78 12.84
CA TYR A 146 11.58 5.45 13.62
C TYR A 146 11.92 5.01 15.05
N GLN A 147 13.00 4.26 15.26
CA GLN A 147 13.47 3.87 16.58
C GLN A 147 13.89 5.07 17.44
N ASP A 148 14.35 6.15 16.83
CA ASP A 148 14.73 7.39 17.51
C ASP A 148 13.52 8.33 17.74
N ASN A 149 12.35 8.04 17.19
CA ASN A 149 11.14 8.84 17.33
C ASN A 149 10.33 8.41 18.57
N PRO A 150 10.20 9.27 19.62
CA PRO A 150 9.49 8.92 20.85
C PRO A 150 8.01 8.59 20.65
N ASP A 151 7.30 9.29 19.73
CA ASP A 151 5.88 9.05 19.48
C ASP A 151 5.65 7.71 18.76
N TRP A 152 6.52 7.36 17.84
CA TRP A 152 6.51 6.07 17.18
C TRP A 152 6.77 4.93 18.16
N ARG A 153 7.79 5.09 19.00
CA ARG A 153 8.14 4.12 20.05
C ARG A 153 7.02 3.94 21.07
N LEU A 154 6.35 5.03 21.44
CA LEU A 154 5.22 4.98 22.34
C LEU A 154 4.02 4.24 21.74
N TYR A 155 3.67 4.54 20.47
CA TYR A 155 2.58 3.92 19.74
C TYR A 155 2.80 2.41 19.54
N PHE A 156 3.95 2.02 18.99
CA PHE A 156 4.27 0.60 18.81
C PHE A 156 4.52 -0.13 20.12
N GLY A 157 5.04 0.57 21.14
CA GLY A 157 5.16 0.01 22.49
C GLY A 157 3.81 -0.35 23.11
N LEU A 158 2.77 0.48 22.88
CA LEU A 158 1.41 0.17 23.30
C LEU A 158 0.85 -1.04 22.54
N ILE A 159 0.96 -1.04 21.20
CA ILE A 159 0.45 -2.15 20.38
C ILE A 159 1.14 -3.48 20.76
N ASP A 160 2.46 -3.49 20.92
CA ASP A 160 3.21 -4.67 21.36
C ASP A 160 2.78 -5.16 22.75
N SER A 161 2.40 -4.23 23.64
CA SER A 161 1.87 -4.58 24.95
C SER A 161 0.47 -5.17 24.91
N LEU A 162 -0.36 -4.77 23.94
CA LEU A 162 -1.73 -5.25 23.78
C LEU A 162 -1.81 -6.64 23.15
N PHE A 163 -0.98 -6.91 22.14
CA PHE A 163 -1.08 -8.12 21.32
C PHE A 163 0.03 -9.13 21.64
N VAL A 164 -0.34 -10.40 21.85
CA VAL A 164 0.59 -11.50 22.14
C VAL A 164 1.10 -12.15 20.86
N LYS A 165 0.20 -12.43 19.91
CA LYS A 165 0.48 -13.25 18.71
C LYS A 165 0.25 -12.52 17.40
N HIS A 166 -0.76 -11.65 17.36
CA HIS A 166 -1.17 -11.01 16.12
C HIS A 166 -0.03 -10.15 15.52
N PRO A 167 0.24 -10.24 14.21
CA PRO A 167 1.35 -9.53 13.55
C PRO A 167 1.24 -8.00 13.59
N ILE A 168 0.11 -7.44 14.00
CA ILE A 168 -0.06 -5.99 14.21
C ILE A 168 0.94 -5.42 15.22
N LYS A 169 1.45 -6.24 16.14
CA LYS A 169 2.47 -5.84 17.14
C LYS A 169 3.84 -5.55 16.53
N ILE A 170 4.06 -5.98 15.29
CA ILE A 170 5.32 -5.79 14.57
C ILE A 170 5.28 -4.46 13.83
N ASP A 171 6.36 -3.71 13.87
CA ASP A 171 6.51 -2.46 13.12
C ASP A 171 6.27 -2.70 11.63
N ILE A 172 5.59 -1.77 10.97
CA ILE A 172 5.25 -1.85 9.54
C ILE A 172 6.50 -2.01 8.67
N ALA A 173 7.58 -1.31 9.02
CA ALA A 173 8.86 -1.41 8.33
C ALA A 173 9.65 -2.69 8.67
N GLY A 174 9.19 -3.46 9.67
CA GLY A 174 9.91 -4.62 10.18
C GLY A 174 11.13 -4.26 11.02
N THR A 175 12.14 -5.11 10.97
CA THR A 175 13.44 -4.91 11.63
C THR A 175 14.57 -5.07 10.63
N ILE A 176 15.76 -4.55 10.94
CA ILE A 176 16.97 -4.74 10.11
C ILE A 176 17.22 -6.23 9.86
N GLU A 177 17.01 -7.07 10.87
CA GLU A 177 17.16 -8.53 10.73
C GLU A 177 16.11 -9.13 9.79
N SER A 178 14.83 -8.73 9.91
CA SER A 178 13.78 -9.29 9.07
C SER A 178 13.94 -8.85 7.61
N ILE A 179 14.20 -7.57 7.33
CA ILE A 179 14.39 -7.07 5.97
C ILE A 179 15.63 -7.62 5.29
N SER A 180 16.68 -8.02 6.05
CA SER A 180 17.86 -8.66 5.48
C SER A 180 17.56 -9.98 4.76
N LYS A 181 16.46 -10.66 5.15
CA LYS A 181 16.00 -11.93 4.58
C LYS A 181 15.11 -11.76 3.35
N ILE A 182 14.74 -10.53 2.99
CA ILE A 182 13.91 -10.24 1.82
C ILE A 182 14.73 -10.48 0.55
N THR A 183 14.16 -11.22 -0.38
CA THR A 183 14.74 -11.52 -1.68
C THR A 183 13.86 -11.01 -2.81
N LYS A 184 14.43 -10.86 -4.00
CA LYS A 184 13.70 -10.53 -5.22
C LYS A 184 12.52 -11.49 -5.45
N ASP A 185 12.75 -12.79 -5.26
CA ASP A 185 11.74 -13.82 -5.51
C ASP A 185 10.56 -13.72 -4.53
N LEU A 186 10.83 -13.44 -3.25
CA LEU A 186 9.77 -13.19 -2.26
C LEU A 186 8.97 -11.92 -2.58
N LEU A 187 9.61 -10.88 -3.12
CA LEU A 187 8.90 -9.66 -3.56
C LEU A 187 7.97 -9.96 -4.72
N TYR A 188 8.41 -10.73 -5.74
CA TYR A 188 7.53 -11.16 -6.83
C TYR A 188 6.40 -12.05 -6.33
N GLU A 189 6.66 -12.99 -5.43
CA GLU A 189 5.65 -13.87 -4.86
C GLU A 189 4.55 -13.09 -4.10
N CYS A 190 4.93 -12.09 -3.30
CA CYS A 190 3.99 -11.18 -2.65
C CYS A 190 3.24 -10.33 -3.68
N TYR A 191 3.94 -9.79 -4.67
CA TYR A 191 3.34 -8.96 -5.70
C TYR A 191 2.30 -9.74 -6.52
N GLU A 192 2.64 -10.90 -7.04
CA GLU A 192 1.75 -11.74 -7.84
C GLU A 192 0.50 -12.18 -7.06
N THR A 193 0.65 -12.39 -5.74
CA THR A 193 -0.46 -12.79 -4.88
C THR A 193 -1.39 -11.62 -4.56
N PHE A 194 -0.86 -10.43 -4.23
CA PHE A 194 -1.66 -9.36 -3.65
C PHE A 194 -1.98 -8.19 -4.57
N TYR A 195 -1.24 -8.00 -5.68
CA TYR A 195 -1.43 -6.86 -6.60
C TYR A 195 -2.29 -7.19 -7.82
N HIS A 196 -3.08 -8.25 -7.71
CA HIS A 196 -4.10 -8.54 -8.72
C HIS A 196 -5.26 -7.53 -8.64
N PRO A 197 -5.82 -7.07 -9.78
CA PRO A 197 -6.91 -6.09 -9.78
C PRO A 197 -8.08 -6.45 -8.89
N SER A 198 -8.46 -7.73 -8.77
CA SER A 198 -9.56 -8.18 -7.89
C SER A 198 -9.29 -7.97 -6.39
N ASN A 199 -8.03 -7.75 -6.00
CA ASN A 199 -7.63 -7.40 -4.64
C ASN A 199 -7.31 -5.90 -4.48
N MET A 200 -7.60 -5.10 -5.51
CA MET A 200 -7.24 -3.68 -5.56
C MET A 200 -8.45 -2.77 -5.76
N LEU A 201 -8.26 -1.50 -5.44
CA LEU A 201 -9.25 -0.45 -5.57
C LEU A 201 -8.57 0.81 -6.12
N LEU A 202 -9.19 1.41 -7.14
CA LEU A 202 -8.85 2.74 -7.63
C LEU A 202 -9.88 3.75 -7.14
N PHE A 203 -9.42 4.84 -6.52
CA PHE A 203 -10.27 5.97 -6.14
C PHE A 203 -9.72 7.26 -6.75
N VAL A 204 -10.55 7.97 -7.52
CA VAL A 204 -10.20 9.23 -8.17
C VAL A 204 -11.17 10.32 -7.72
N VAL A 205 -10.66 11.44 -7.21
CA VAL A 205 -11.46 12.56 -6.75
C VAL A 205 -10.88 13.89 -7.23
N GLY A 206 -11.75 14.80 -7.70
CA GLY A 206 -11.33 16.14 -8.10
C GLY A 206 -12.12 16.73 -9.26
N ALA A 207 -11.50 17.68 -9.96
CA ALA A 207 -12.06 18.37 -11.12
C ALA A 207 -12.01 17.47 -12.37
N ILE A 208 -12.81 16.42 -12.40
CA ILE A 208 -12.81 15.38 -13.43
C ILE A 208 -14.20 15.12 -13.98
N ASP A 209 -14.24 14.68 -15.23
CA ASP A 209 -15.43 14.08 -15.83
C ASP A 209 -15.47 12.60 -15.49
N PRO A 210 -16.51 12.10 -14.81
CA PRO A 210 -16.55 10.72 -14.33
C PRO A 210 -16.61 9.69 -15.46
N GLU A 211 -17.31 9.99 -16.57
CA GLU A 211 -17.43 9.05 -17.69
C GLU A 211 -16.10 8.92 -18.44
N LYS A 212 -15.48 10.06 -18.77
CA LYS A 212 -14.14 10.05 -19.42
C LYS A 212 -13.07 9.38 -18.54
N THR A 213 -13.12 9.63 -17.23
CA THR A 213 -12.18 9.02 -16.29
C THR A 213 -12.38 7.51 -16.24
N MET A 214 -13.63 7.05 -16.20
CA MET A 214 -13.95 5.62 -16.20
C MET A 214 -13.56 4.95 -17.52
N ASP A 215 -13.80 5.59 -18.67
CA ASP A 215 -13.39 5.08 -19.99
C ASP A 215 -11.88 4.93 -20.10
N LEU A 216 -11.11 5.92 -19.62
CA LEU A 216 -9.66 5.83 -19.57
C LEU A 216 -9.19 4.63 -18.77
N VAL A 217 -9.79 4.38 -17.60
CA VAL A 217 -9.44 3.24 -16.76
C VAL A 217 -9.81 1.93 -17.44
N ARG A 218 -10.99 1.82 -18.06
CA ARG A 218 -11.42 0.64 -18.85
C ARG A 218 -10.41 0.34 -19.97
N GLU A 219 -10.05 1.35 -20.75
CA GLU A 219 -9.10 1.21 -21.86
C GLU A 219 -7.70 0.79 -21.38
N ASN A 220 -7.24 1.35 -20.25
CA ASN A 220 -5.96 0.98 -19.66
C ASN A 220 -5.98 -0.48 -19.20
N GLN A 221 -7.01 -0.89 -18.48
CA GLN A 221 -7.13 -2.25 -17.94
C GLN A 221 -7.41 -3.31 -19.01
N ALA A 222 -8.12 -2.97 -20.08
CA ALA A 222 -8.39 -3.89 -21.20
C ALA A 222 -7.14 -4.29 -21.99
N LYS A 223 -6.05 -3.54 -21.89
CA LYS A 223 -4.75 -3.85 -22.53
C LYS A 223 -3.93 -4.85 -21.72
N LYS A 224 -4.35 -5.20 -20.50
CA LYS A 224 -3.63 -6.06 -19.57
C LYS A 224 -4.33 -7.41 -19.44
N ASP A 225 -3.56 -8.48 -19.53
CA ASP A 225 -4.09 -9.86 -19.43
C ASP A 225 -4.04 -10.34 -17.98
N TYR A 226 -5.15 -10.13 -17.24
CA TYR A 226 -5.33 -10.67 -15.91
C TYR A 226 -6.26 -11.88 -15.93
N LYS A 227 -5.75 -13.04 -15.55
CA LYS A 227 -6.56 -14.24 -15.33
C LYS A 227 -7.32 -14.14 -14.03
N ASN A 228 -8.46 -14.84 -13.94
CA ASN A 228 -9.19 -14.92 -12.66
C ASN A 228 -8.29 -15.47 -11.56
N GLN A 229 -8.26 -14.77 -10.44
CA GLN A 229 -7.51 -15.18 -9.26
C GLN A 229 -8.48 -15.71 -8.18
N PRO A 230 -8.15 -16.84 -7.53
CA PRO A 230 -8.91 -17.30 -6.38
C PRO A 230 -8.79 -16.34 -5.21
N GLU A 231 -9.68 -16.47 -4.23
CA GLU A 231 -9.59 -15.71 -2.98
C GLU A 231 -8.27 -15.99 -2.27
N ILE A 232 -7.64 -14.92 -1.79
CA ILE A 232 -6.33 -15.02 -1.12
C ILE A 232 -6.54 -15.57 0.29
N VAL A 233 -5.93 -16.72 0.56
CA VAL A 233 -5.97 -17.35 1.87
C VAL A 233 -4.89 -16.75 2.76
N ARG A 234 -5.32 -16.09 3.85
CA ARG A 234 -4.46 -15.50 4.89
C ARG A 234 -4.64 -16.24 6.20
N SER A 235 -3.62 -16.29 7.03
CA SER A 235 -3.72 -16.87 8.36
C SER A 235 -3.24 -15.89 9.43
N PHE A 236 -4.05 -15.80 10.48
CA PHE A 236 -3.70 -15.07 11.70
C PHE A 236 -3.85 -16.01 12.89
N GLU A 237 -2.83 -16.04 13.76
CA GLU A 237 -2.96 -16.78 15.00
C GLU A 237 -4.02 -16.13 15.88
N LYS A 238 -4.84 -16.99 16.53
CA LYS A 238 -5.86 -16.51 17.46
C LYS A 238 -5.20 -15.86 18.68
N GLU A 239 -5.56 -14.61 18.95
CA GLU A 239 -5.14 -13.88 20.14
C GLU A 239 -5.72 -14.50 21.41
N PRO A 240 -4.94 -14.61 22.51
CA PRO A 240 -5.48 -14.93 23.81
C PRO A 240 -6.32 -13.75 24.35
N ASN A 241 -7.12 -14.03 25.41
CA ASN A 241 -7.92 -12.98 26.07
C ASN A 241 -7.09 -12.12 27.06
N GLU A 242 -5.79 -12.28 27.05
CA GLU A 242 -4.86 -11.57 27.94
C GLU A 242 -3.94 -10.69 27.10
N VAL A 243 -3.54 -9.54 27.64
CA VAL A 243 -2.55 -8.65 27.02
C VAL A 243 -1.14 -9.21 27.23
N ASN A 244 -0.24 -8.88 26.32
CA ASN A 244 1.16 -9.30 26.39
C ASN A 244 1.85 -8.69 27.62
N GLU A 245 1.62 -7.41 27.89
CA GLU A 245 2.24 -6.67 28.99
C GLU A 245 1.28 -5.58 29.51
N LYS A 246 1.01 -5.56 30.82
CA LYS A 246 0.09 -4.56 31.42
C LYS A 246 0.72 -3.17 31.59
N LYS A 247 2.03 -3.09 31.61
CA LYS A 247 2.76 -1.84 31.79
C LYS A 247 4.15 -1.95 31.15
N LYS A 248 4.41 -1.07 30.18
CA LYS A 248 5.71 -0.95 29.51
C LYS A 248 6.31 0.40 29.76
N ILE A 249 7.59 0.46 30.10
CA ILE A 249 8.36 1.69 30.26
C ILE A 249 9.52 1.66 29.24
N ILE A 250 9.57 2.68 28.41
CA ILE A 250 10.65 2.86 27.43
C ILE A 250 11.43 4.11 27.81
N SER A 251 12.75 3.95 28.04
CA SER A 251 13.63 5.07 28.33
C SER A 251 14.15 5.68 27.03
N MET A 252 13.89 6.99 26.84
CA MET A 252 14.32 7.76 25.67
C MET A 252 14.68 9.19 26.05
N PRO A 253 15.54 9.89 25.29
CA PRO A 253 15.86 11.29 25.51
C PRO A 253 14.65 12.18 25.11
N VAL A 254 13.78 12.45 26.06
CA VAL A 254 12.58 13.30 25.87
C VAL A 254 12.58 14.43 26.91
N GLN A 255 12.08 15.59 26.52
CA GLN A 255 11.96 16.74 27.47
C GLN A 255 10.82 16.55 28.46
N THR A 256 9.74 15.90 28.01
CA THR A 256 8.53 15.65 28.83
C THR A 256 8.14 14.20 28.70
N PRO A 257 7.83 13.50 29.80
CA PRO A 257 7.31 12.14 29.76
C PRO A 257 6.02 12.06 28.93
N LYS A 258 5.92 11.01 28.12
CA LYS A 258 4.74 10.72 27.31
C LYS A 258 4.07 9.46 27.83
N CYS A 259 2.74 9.42 27.82
CA CYS A 259 1.96 8.26 28.28
C CYS A 259 0.79 7.99 27.34
N LEU A 260 0.57 6.71 27.03
CA LEU A 260 -0.65 6.19 26.41
C LEU A 260 -1.30 5.18 27.35
N VAL A 261 -2.64 5.19 27.38
CA VAL A 261 -3.48 4.26 28.16
C VAL A 261 -4.55 3.66 27.27
#